data_7ea567b42705f1ff8aa7cdf72db72026
#
_entry.id   7ea567b42705f1ff8aa7cdf72db72026
#
_cell.length_a   1.000
_cell.length_b   1.000
_cell.length_c   1.000
_cell.angle_alpha   90.00
_cell.angle_beta   90.00
_cell.angle_gamma   90.00
#
_symmetry.space_group_name_H-M   'P 1'
#
loop_
_entity.id
_entity.type
_entity.pdbx_description
1 polymer ?
#
loop_
_entity_poly.entity_id
_entity_poly.type
_entity_poly.pdbx_seq_one_letter_code
_entity_poly.pdbx_strand_id
1 'polypeptide(L)'
;NVDTKKLILKESSLIPKRKEKGVNKKQFRGVKSPDYSGRDEKNKKIGDLGEELVLRYEQQRLIKEGRTDLSKKVEHTSKKIGDGTGYDIKSFNKDSSLRFIEVKATEGNINTEFYISPNEIDFSKTYSQNFYLYRVYNVKIKPEFYKFKGNILDNFEAIPTTYKLKVK
;
A
#
# COMPACT_ATOMS: atom_id res chain seq x y z
N ASN A 1 -19.89 -5.86 -12.27
CA ASN A 1 -19.39 -6.20 -10.93
C ASN A 1 -18.32 -7.27 -11.07
N VAL A 2 -17.08 -6.92 -10.75
CA VAL A 2 -15.99 -7.89 -10.68
C VAL A 2 -16.21 -8.75 -9.43
N ASP A 3 -16.28 -10.07 -9.61
CA ASP A 3 -16.34 -11.00 -8.47
C ASP A 3 -14.97 -11.02 -7.77
N THR A 4 -14.82 -10.17 -6.75
CA THR A 4 -13.56 -9.99 -6.02
C THR A 4 -13.08 -11.26 -5.32
N LYS A 5 -13.97 -12.22 -5.06
CA LYS A 5 -13.64 -13.53 -4.46
C LYS A 5 -12.80 -14.40 -5.38
N LYS A 6 -12.90 -14.21 -6.70
CA LYS A 6 -12.15 -14.96 -7.71
C LYS A 6 -10.80 -14.36 -8.06
N LEU A 7 -10.52 -13.13 -7.61
CA LEU A 7 -9.25 -12.48 -7.88
C LEU A 7 -8.12 -13.12 -7.06
N ILE A 8 -7.05 -13.50 -7.73
CA ILE A 8 -5.83 -14.07 -7.12
C ILE A 8 -4.72 -13.06 -7.24
N LEU A 9 -4.19 -12.60 -6.10
CA LEU A 9 -3.06 -11.71 -6.03
C LEU A 9 -1.76 -12.46 -6.33
N LYS A 10 -0.94 -11.92 -7.25
CA LYS A 10 0.36 -12.50 -7.61
C LYS A 10 1.49 -11.53 -7.26
N GLU A 11 2.55 -12.07 -6.64
CA GLU A 11 3.78 -11.32 -6.46
C GLU A 11 4.52 -11.19 -7.79
N SER A 12 4.90 -9.95 -8.15
CA SER A 12 5.67 -9.64 -9.35
C SER A 12 7.15 -9.53 -9.01
N SER A 13 8.00 -10.08 -9.85
CA SER A 13 9.44 -9.83 -9.81
C SER A 13 9.84 -8.47 -10.42
N LEU A 14 8.89 -7.79 -11.08
CA LEU A 14 9.12 -6.50 -11.68
C LEU A 14 9.08 -5.41 -10.59
N ILE A 15 10.00 -4.45 -10.70
CA ILE A 15 10.05 -3.24 -9.88
C ILE A 15 9.76 -2.05 -10.79
N PRO A 16 9.04 -1.01 -10.32
CA PRO A 16 8.77 0.17 -11.13
C PRO A 16 10.08 0.82 -11.58
N LYS A 17 10.13 1.22 -12.85
CA LYS A 17 11.28 1.95 -13.39
C LYS A 17 11.24 3.40 -12.90
N ARG A 18 12.38 3.91 -12.45
CA ARG A 18 12.54 5.35 -12.17
C ARG A 18 12.28 6.12 -13.47
N LYS A 19 11.31 7.03 -13.47
CA LYS A 19 11.15 7.98 -14.57
C LYS A 19 12.32 8.98 -14.48
N GLU A 20 13.08 9.12 -15.56
CA GLU A 20 14.03 10.22 -15.67
C GLU A 20 13.25 11.53 -15.55
N LYS A 21 13.70 12.41 -14.65
CA LYS A 21 13.08 13.74 -14.47
C LYS A 21 13.36 14.57 -15.73
N GLY A 22 12.38 14.65 -16.62
CA GLY A 22 12.31 15.76 -17.55
C GLY A 22 12.21 17.05 -16.73
N VAL A 23 12.99 18.08 -17.09
CA VAL A 23 12.94 19.41 -16.46
C VAL A 23 11.58 20.03 -16.77
N ASN A 24 10.56 19.69 -15.98
CA ASN A 24 9.25 20.32 -16.09
C ASN A 24 9.31 21.69 -15.41
N LYS A 25 9.36 22.77 -16.22
CA LYS A 25 9.07 24.11 -15.73
C LYS A 25 7.71 24.10 -15.06
N LYS A 26 7.65 24.47 -13.77
CA LYS A 26 6.39 24.62 -13.03
C LYS A 26 5.49 25.60 -13.79
N GLN A 27 4.43 25.10 -14.40
CA GLN A 27 3.39 25.94 -15.00
C GLN A 27 2.23 26.01 -14.00
N PHE A 28 1.92 27.22 -13.54
CA PHE A 28 0.72 27.48 -12.75
C PHE A 28 -0.49 27.42 -13.69
N ARG A 29 -1.14 26.28 -13.76
CA ARG A 29 -2.38 26.09 -14.52
C ARG A 29 -3.53 25.99 -13.54
N GLY A 30 -4.62 26.74 -13.79
CA GLY A 30 -5.88 26.53 -13.07
C GLY A 30 -6.36 25.08 -13.28
N VAL A 31 -6.46 24.34 -12.22
CA VAL A 31 -7.05 22.99 -12.24
C VAL A 31 -8.53 23.16 -11.91
N LYS A 32 -9.45 22.67 -12.78
CA LYS A 32 -10.86 22.51 -12.40
C LYS A 32 -10.88 21.69 -11.10
N SER A 33 -11.58 22.19 -10.07
CA SER A 33 -11.75 21.47 -8.80
C SER A 33 -12.16 20.04 -9.09
N PRO A 34 -11.36 19.04 -8.71
CA PRO A 34 -11.78 17.64 -8.88
C PRO A 34 -13.01 17.40 -7.99
N ASP A 35 -13.94 16.59 -8.45
CA ASP A 35 -14.99 16.05 -7.58
C ASP A 35 -14.31 15.16 -6.52
N TYR A 36 -14.08 15.72 -5.34
CA TYR A 36 -13.37 15.03 -4.25
C TYR A 36 -14.23 13.92 -3.65
N SER A 37 -15.56 14.09 -3.55
CA SER A 37 -16.44 13.13 -2.88
C SER A 37 -16.54 11.78 -3.61
N GLY A 38 -16.81 11.81 -4.91
CA GLY A 38 -16.88 10.57 -5.72
C GLY A 38 -15.50 9.90 -5.90
N ARG A 39 -14.43 10.69 -5.88
CA ARG A 39 -13.06 10.21 -5.95
C ARG A 39 -12.61 9.51 -4.68
N ASP A 40 -12.97 10.05 -3.53
CA ASP A 40 -12.62 9.49 -2.23
C ASP A 40 -13.32 8.15 -1.98
N GLU A 41 -14.61 8.04 -2.32
CA GLU A 41 -15.34 6.77 -2.22
C GLU A 41 -14.76 5.70 -3.16
N LYS A 42 -14.42 6.07 -4.39
CA LYS A 42 -13.79 5.14 -5.35
C LYS A 42 -12.41 4.70 -4.85
N ASN A 43 -11.59 5.64 -4.36
CA ASN A 43 -10.27 5.35 -3.83
C ASN A 43 -10.34 4.44 -2.60
N LYS A 44 -11.31 4.66 -1.72
CA LYS A 44 -11.56 3.80 -0.56
C LYS A 44 -11.90 2.38 -0.98
N LYS A 45 -12.82 2.19 -1.94
CA LYS A 45 -13.17 0.85 -2.46
C LYS A 45 -11.96 0.12 -3.07
N ILE A 46 -11.06 0.85 -3.74
CA ILE A 46 -9.84 0.29 -4.31
C ILE A 46 -8.85 -0.09 -3.20
N GLY A 47 -8.70 0.75 -2.19
CA GLY A 47 -7.90 0.47 -1.00
C GLY A 47 -8.38 -0.79 -0.28
N ASP A 48 -9.68 -0.82 0.09
CA ASP A 48 -10.31 -1.97 0.76
C ASP A 48 -10.12 -3.28 -0.01
N LEU A 49 -10.23 -3.25 -1.34
CA LEU A 49 -10.00 -4.42 -2.19
C LEU A 49 -8.54 -4.86 -2.16
N GLY A 50 -7.60 -3.91 -2.23
CA GLY A 50 -6.17 -4.20 -2.15
C GLY A 50 -5.78 -4.84 -0.82
N GLU A 51 -6.27 -4.30 0.29
CA GLU A 51 -6.04 -4.84 1.64
C GLU A 51 -6.61 -6.25 1.79
N GLU A 52 -7.82 -6.51 1.28
CA GLU A 52 -8.42 -7.84 1.33
C GLU A 52 -7.62 -8.87 0.51
N LEU A 53 -7.13 -8.47 -0.66
CA LEU A 53 -6.30 -9.33 -1.50
C LEU A 53 -4.97 -9.66 -0.81
N VAL A 54 -4.34 -8.70 -0.17
CA VAL A 54 -3.08 -8.89 0.57
C VAL A 54 -3.31 -9.75 1.82
N LEU A 55 -4.41 -9.53 2.55
CA LEU A 55 -4.77 -10.35 3.71
C LEU A 55 -4.86 -11.84 3.32
N ARG A 56 -5.60 -12.15 2.27
CA ARG A 56 -5.75 -13.52 1.75
C ARG A 56 -4.42 -14.10 1.25
N TYR A 57 -3.62 -13.28 0.56
CA TYR A 57 -2.29 -13.67 0.10
C TYR A 57 -1.38 -14.06 1.26
N GLU A 58 -1.31 -13.27 2.32
CA GLU A 58 -0.47 -13.53 3.49
C GLU A 58 -0.91 -14.78 4.25
N GLN A 59 -2.21 -14.99 4.40
CA GLN A 59 -2.75 -16.22 4.98
C GLN A 59 -2.34 -17.46 4.17
N GLN A 60 -2.49 -17.42 2.85
CA GLN A 60 -2.12 -18.53 1.97
C GLN A 60 -0.61 -18.75 1.92
N ARG A 61 0.19 -17.68 1.94
CA ARG A 61 1.66 -17.76 2.01
C ARG A 61 2.11 -18.53 3.25
N LEU A 62 1.57 -18.18 4.41
CA LEU A 62 1.91 -18.85 5.67
C LEU A 62 1.47 -20.32 5.69
N ILE A 63 0.32 -20.65 5.12
CA ILE A 63 -0.11 -22.07 4.97
C ILE A 63 0.90 -22.84 4.09
N LYS A 64 1.30 -22.27 2.95
CA LYS A 64 2.29 -22.89 2.05
C LYS A 64 3.66 -23.06 2.70
N GLU A 65 4.03 -22.16 3.62
CA GLU A 65 5.27 -22.24 4.40
C GLU A 65 5.17 -23.21 5.61
N GLY A 66 4.03 -23.91 5.77
CA GLY A 66 3.80 -24.85 6.88
C GLY A 66 3.41 -24.18 8.20
N ARG A 67 3.01 -22.90 8.17
CA ARG A 67 2.68 -22.09 9.36
C ARG A 67 1.19 -21.77 9.42
N THR A 68 0.37 -22.79 9.38
CA THR A 68 -1.11 -22.66 9.54
C THR A 68 -1.50 -22.02 10.88
N ASP A 69 -0.69 -22.21 11.92
CA ASP A 69 -0.82 -21.57 13.22
C ASP A 69 -0.76 -20.04 13.12
N LEU A 70 0.17 -19.52 12.34
CA LEU A 70 0.35 -18.07 12.13
C LEU A 70 -0.67 -17.51 11.13
N SER A 71 -1.03 -18.29 10.11
CA SER A 71 -2.04 -17.87 9.14
C SER A 71 -3.35 -17.43 9.80
N LYS A 72 -3.79 -18.14 10.84
CA LYS A 72 -4.98 -17.81 11.63
C LYS A 72 -4.85 -16.53 12.46
N LYS A 73 -3.62 -16.05 12.68
CA LYS A 73 -3.31 -14.85 13.47
C LYS A 73 -3.06 -13.62 12.61
N VAL A 74 -3.14 -13.73 11.29
CA VAL A 74 -3.06 -12.58 10.39
C VAL A 74 -4.26 -11.67 10.61
N GLU A 75 -4.02 -10.39 10.87
CA GLU A 75 -5.06 -9.44 11.25
C GLU A 75 -5.15 -8.27 10.27
N HIS A 76 -6.36 -7.87 9.95
CA HIS A 76 -6.68 -6.64 9.23
C HIS A 76 -6.80 -5.50 10.25
N THR A 77 -5.67 -4.84 10.54
CA THR A 77 -5.55 -3.88 11.64
C THR A 77 -6.32 -2.60 11.38
N SER A 78 -6.25 -2.06 10.15
CA SER A 78 -6.98 -0.85 9.75
C SER A 78 -8.50 -0.99 9.99
N LYS A 79 -9.09 -2.15 9.75
CA LYS A 79 -10.52 -2.41 10.03
C LYS A 79 -10.85 -2.63 11.49
N LYS A 80 -9.92 -3.13 12.30
CA LYS A 80 -10.17 -3.42 13.72
C LYS A 80 -9.96 -2.20 14.63
N ILE A 81 -8.90 -1.44 14.38
CA ILE A 81 -8.42 -0.38 15.28
C ILE A 81 -8.71 1.00 14.66
N GLY A 82 -8.87 1.08 13.33
CA GLY A 82 -9.03 2.32 12.57
C GLY A 82 -7.73 2.85 11.99
N ASP A 83 -7.85 3.94 11.25
CA ASP A 83 -6.72 4.61 10.60
C ASP A 83 -5.77 5.23 11.65
N GLY A 84 -4.50 5.26 11.35
CA GLY A 84 -3.49 5.90 12.21
C GLY A 84 -2.55 4.96 12.95
N THR A 85 -2.68 3.63 12.78
CA THR A 85 -1.72 2.65 13.31
C THR A 85 -0.37 2.64 12.58
N GLY A 86 -0.31 3.23 11.37
CA GLY A 86 0.88 3.28 10.53
C GLY A 86 1.07 2.05 9.64
N TYR A 87 0.14 1.11 9.65
CA TYR A 87 0.09 -0.07 8.78
C TYR A 87 -1.34 -0.66 8.73
N ASP A 88 -1.65 -1.43 7.67
CA ASP A 88 -2.98 -1.98 7.42
C ASP A 88 -3.15 -3.42 7.91
N ILE A 89 -2.11 -4.24 7.76
CA ILE A 89 -2.17 -5.67 8.04
C ILE A 89 -1.00 -6.09 8.93
N LYS A 90 -1.33 -6.81 10.01
CA LYS A 90 -0.36 -7.50 10.84
C LYS A 90 -0.24 -8.95 10.39
N SER A 91 0.95 -9.36 9.98
CA SER A 91 1.29 -10.71 9.56
C SER A 91 2.57 -11.19 10.24
N PHE A 92 3.13 -12.30 9.75
CA PHE A 92 4.30 -12.94 10.33
C PHE A 92 5.24 -13.45 9.24
N ASN A 93 6.52 -13.54 9.56
CA ASN A 93 7.49 -14.35 8.83
C ASN A 93 7.42 -15.80 9.30
N LYS A 94 8.05 -16.72 8.56
CA LYS A 94 8.09 -18.16 8.90
C LYS A 94 8.66 -18.43 10.29
N ASP A 95 9.60 -17.62 10.76
CA ASP A 95 10.25 -17.68 12.06
C ASP A 95 9.43 -17.07 13.20
N SER A 96 8.18 -16.68 12.96
CA SER A 96 7.26 -16.01 13.87
C SER A 96 7.58 -14.53 14.15
N SER A 97 8.59 -13.94 13.55
CA SER A 97 8.81 -12.50 13.63
C SER A 97 7.66 -11.72 12.97
N LEU A 98 7.34 -10.55 13.50
CA LEU A 98 6.23 -9.73 13.03
C LEU A 98 6.51 -9.17 11.63
N ARG A 99 5.43 -9.00 10.89
CA ARG A 99 5.39 -8.31 9.60
C ARG A 99 4.25 -7.30 9.63
N PHE A 100 4.59 -6.02 9.61
CA PHE A 100 3.66 -4.90 9.49
C PHE A 100 3.59 -4.48 8.03
N ILE A 101 2.40 -4.55 7.44
CA ILE A 101 2.22 -4.35 6.01
C ILE A 101 1.35 -3.14 5.78
N GLU A 102 1.89 -2.14 5.09
CA GLU A 102 1.16 -1.04 4.48
C GLU A 102 0.78 -1.41 3.05
N VAL A 103 -0.48 -1.22 2.68
CA VAL A 103 -1.02 -1.59 1.38
C VAL A 103 -1.40 -0.34 0.58
N LYS A 104 -0.81 -0.17 -0.58
CA LYS A 104 -1.19 0.89 -1.52
C LYS A 104 -1.70 0.26 -2.82
N ALA A 105 -3.02 0.36 -3.07
CA ALA A 105 -3.67 -0.24 -4.23
C ALA A 105 -3.99 0.77 -5.34
N THR A 106 -4.03 0.30 -6.59
CA THR A 106 -4.45 1.11 -7.75
C THR A 106 -5.08 0.26 -8.85
N GLU A 107 -6.00 0.85 -9.62
CA GLU A 107 -6.46 0.29 -10.90
C GLU A 107 -5.41 0.45 -12.01
N GLY A 108 -4.50 1.41 -11.87
CA GLY A 108 -3.42 1.68 -12.82
C GLY A 108 -2.32 0.62 -12.81
N ASN A 109 -1.30 0.85 -13.63
CA ASN A 109 -0.16 -0.06 -13.80
C ASN A 109 0.90 0.12 -12.70
N ILE A 110 1.95 -0.68 -12.79
CA ILE A 110 3.07 -0.73 -11.82
C ILE A 110 3.75 0.64 -11.57
N ASN A 111 3.74 1.55 -12.54
CA ASN A 111 4.39 2.87 -12.44
C ASN A 111 3.47 3.97 -11.90
N THR A 112 2.23 3.64 -11.51
CA THR A 112 1.29 4.63 -10.96
C THR A 112 1.79 5.12 -9.61
N GLU A 113 1.95 6.44 -9.46
CA GLU A 113 2.31 7.10 -8.21
C GLU A 113 1.26 6.84 -7.11
N PHE A 114 1.65 6.94 -5.86
CA PHE A 114 0.75 6.76 -4.72
C PHE A 114 1.07 7.78 -3.62
N TYR A 115 0.09 8.00 -2.75
CA TYR A 115 0.22 8.88 -1.60
C TYR A 115 0.54 8.08 -0.35
N ILE A 116 1.32 8.68 0.53
CA ILE A 116 1.67 8.12 1.83
C ILE A 116 1.58 9.22 2.89
N SER A 117 1.10 8.89 4.07
CA SER A 117 0.99 9.83 5.17
C SER A 117 2.32 9.97 5.94
N PRO A 118 2.54 11.09 6.64
CA PRO A 118 3.69 11.24 7.53
C PRO A 118 3.77 10.15 8.59
N ASN A 119 2.61 9.72 9.13
CA ASN A 119 2.55 8.65 10.14
C ASN A 119 3.05 7.31 9.61
N GLU A 120 2.67 6.92 8.39
CA GLU A 120 3.15 5.70 7.73
C GLU A 120 4.66 5.75 7.46
N ILE A 121 5.18 6.93 7.05
CA ILE A 121 6.62 7.15 6.89
C ILE A 121 7.34 6.97 8.23
N ASP A 122 6.88 7.61 9.28
CA ASP A 122 7.52 7.54 10.61
C ASP A 122 7.44 6.12 11.20
N PHE A 123 6.32 5.43 11.00
CA PHE A 123 6.19 4.02 11.38
C PHE A 123 7.20 3.14 10.62
N SER A 124 7.36 3.33 9.32
CA SER A 124 8.33 2.58 8.51
C SER A 124 9.79 2.77 8.95
N LYS A 125 10.15 3.96 9.44
CA LYS A 125 11.47 4.24 10.02
C LYS A 125 11.65 3.51 11.34
N THR A 126 10.66 3.63 12.24
CA THR A 126 10.71 3.08 13.59
C THR A 126 10.78 1.55 13.58
N TYR A 127 10.00 0.92 12.70
CA TYR A 127 9.87 -0.54 12.61
C TYR A 127 10.49 -1.12 11.34
N SER A 128 11.56 -0.54 10.82
CA SER A 128 12.16 -0.87 9.53
C SER A 128 12.49 -2.36 9.35
N GLN A 129 12.83 -3.07 10.42
CA GLN A 129 13.12 -4.51 10.38
C GLN A 129 11.88 -5.37 10.10
N ASN A 130 10.69 -4.86 10.44
CA ASN A 130 9.42 -5.58 10.38
C ASN A 130 8.41 -4.96 9.40
N PHE A 131 8.71 -3.77 8.88
CA PHE A 131 7.82 -3.04 7.99
C PHE A 131 7.97 -3.48 6.53
N TYR A 132 6.82 -3.61 5.86
CA TYR A 132 6.70 -3.92 4.44
C TYR A 132 5.68 -3.01 3.76
N LEU A 133 6.03 -2.45 2.62
CA LEU A 133 5.09 -1.82 1.71
C LEU A 133 4.70 -2.81 0.61
N TYR A 134 3.40 -3.10 0.46
CA TYR A 134 2.86 -3.89 -0.64
C TYR A 134 2.12 -2.96 -1.61
N ARG A 135 2.70 -2.76 -2.79
CA ARG A 135 2.09 -1.96 -3.85
C ARG A 135 1.33 -2.84 -4.83
N VAL A 136 -0.01 -2.84 -4.69
CA VAL A 136 -0.93 -3.60 -5.54
C VAL A 136 -1.34 -2.75 -6.74
N TYR A 137 -1.24 -3.29 -7.95
CA TYR A 137 -1.62 -2.64 -9.19
C TYR A 137 -2.51 -3.55 -10.05
N ASN A 138 -3.20 -2.98 -11.07
CA ASN A 138 -4.21 -3.68 -11.88
C ASN A 138 -5.27 -4.38 -11.02
N VAL A 139 -5.64 -3.81 -9.89
CA VAL A 139 -6.34 -4.48 -8.78
C VAL A 139 -7.68 -5.13 -9.16
N LYS A 140 -8.37 -4.61 -10.19
CA LYS A 140 -9.68 -5.12 -10.63
C LYS A 140 -9.64 -6.17 -11.73
N ILE A 141 -8.54 -6.29 -12.45
CA ILE A 141 -8.46 -7.14 -13.66
C ILE A 141 -7.55 -8.34 -13.40
N LYS A 142 -6.29 -8.06 -13.11
CA LYS A 142 -5.24 -9.03 -12.84
C LYS A 142 -4.34 -8.48 -11.76
N PRO A 143 -4.72 -8.61 -10.48
CA PRO A 143 -3.99 -8.00 -9.40
C PRO A 143 -2.61 -8.61 -9.24
N GLU A 144 -1.62 -7.73 -9.29
CA GLU A 144 -0.22 -8.04 -9.05
C GLU A 144 0.34 -7.06 -8.02
N PHE A 145 1.40 -7.44 -7.31
CA PHE A 145 2.06 -6.53 -6.39
C PHE A 145 3.57 -6.69 -6.40
N TYR A 146 4.26 -5.63 -6.06
CA TYR A 146 5.64 -5.66 -5.61
C TYR A 146 5.71 -5.21 -4.15
N LYS A 147 6.79 -5.59 -3.47
CA LYS A 147 6.97 -5.25 -2.06
C LYS A 147 8.36 -4.67 -1.80
N PHE A 148 8.42 -3.78 -0.83
CA PHE A 148 9.67 -3.31 -0.23
C PHE A 148 9.65 -3.59 1.26
N LYS A 149 10.82 -3.90 1.83
CA LYS A 149 11.01 -4.04 3.27
C LYS A 149 11.84 -2.85 3.77
N GLY A 150 11.48 -2.33 4.93
CA GLY A 150 12.27 -1.31 5.61
C GLY A 150 11.69 0.09 5.52
N ASN A 151 12.53 1.08 5.77
CA ASN A 151 12.13 2.48 5.68
C ASN A 151 11.74 2.83 4.24
N ILE A 152 10.56 3.40 4.07
CA ILE A 152 10.02 3.76 2.74
C ILE A 152 10.98 4.72 2.00
N LEU A 153 11.59 5.66 2.70
CA LEU A 153 12.45 6.69 2.09
C LEU A 153 13.78 6.14 1.57
N ASP A 154 14.13 4.89 1.88
CA ASP A 154 15.32 4.26 1.30
C ASP A 154 15.09 3.86 -0.18
N ASN A 155 13.83 3.69 -0.57
CA ASN A 155 13.45 3.23 -1.91
C ASN A 155 12.63 4.24 -2.72
N PHE A 156 12.03 5.25 -2.06
CA PHE A 156 11.12 6.22 -2.67
C PHE A 156 11.52 7.65 -2.33
N GLU A 157 11.37 8.54 -3.30
CA GLU A 157 11.45 10.00 -3.07
C GLU A 157 10.08 10.51 -2.65
N ALA A 158 9.98 11.07 -1.44
CA ALA A 158 8.77 11.74 -0.98
C ALA A 158 8.71 13.17 -1.50
N ILE A 159 7.65 13.50 -2.23
CA ILE A 159 7.40 14.84 -2.78
C ILE A 159 6.25 15.46 -1.98
N PRO A 160 6.48 16.53 -1.20
CA PRO A 160 5.41 17.20 -0.47
C PRO A 160 4.35 17.75 -1.43
N THR A 161 3.08 17.45 -1.17
CA THR A 161 1.94 17.89 -2.00
C THR A 161 1.01 18.85 -1.28
N THR A 162 1.03 18.84 0.07
CA THR A 162 0.16 19.65 0.91
C THR A 162 0.90 20.13 2.16
N TYR A 163 0.63 21.35 2.60
CA TYR A 163 1.19 21.95 3.80
C TYR A 163 0.06 22.46 4.72
N LYS A 164 0.18 22.21 6.03
CA LYS A 164 -0.67 22.84 7.05
C LYS A 164 0.03 24.09 7.56
N LEU A 165 -0.63 25.24 7.45
CA LEU A 165 -0.12 26.50 7.94
C LEU A 165 -0.73 26.84 9.31
N LYS A 166 0.09 27.41 10.19
CA LYS A 166 -0.33 28.00 11.46
C LYS A 166 0.18 29.43 11.51
N VAL A 167 -0.58 30.32 12.16
CA VAL A 167 -0.09 31.68 12.52
C VAL A 167 1.04 31.52 13.53
N LYS A 168 2.10 32.29 13.35
CA LYS A 168 3.25 32.32 14.29
C LYS A 168 2.89 33.02 15.58
#